data_674d2b2b329dc1cf290d5f8b44815d78
#
_entry.id   674d2b2b329dc1cf290d5f8b44815d78
#
_cell.length_a   1.000
_cell.length_b   1.000
_cell.length_c   1.000
_cell.angle_alpha   90.00
_cell.angle_beta   90.00
_cell.angle_gamma   90.00
#
_symmetry.space_group_name_H-M   'P 1'
#
loop_
_entity.id
_entity.type
_entity.pdbx_description
1 polymer ?
#
loop_
_entity_poly.entity_id
_entity_poly.type
_entity_poly.pdbx_seq_one_letter_code
_entity_poly.pdbx_strand_id
1 'polypeptide(L)'
;CTGCGLCQGRQQAILGEGAATADWMVVGDAPGEDEDKAGTSFAGPAGQLLDNMLKALGLPRSEVYLTHALKCRTPSGRSASAVEVSHCASYLSRQVALVQPKVILAMGRTAALALLQSTEPLGKLRSEVQSFQGVPVVVTYPPAYLLRNQADKAKAWADLCVAASLVQA
;
A
#
# COMPACT_ATOMS: atom_id res chain seq x y z
N CYS A 1 -15.32 7.45 9.86
CA CYS A 1 -15.30 8.38 8.74
C CYS A 1 -16.50 8.17 7.83
N THR A 2 -17.18 9.23 7.48
CA THR A 2 -18.33 9.26 6.54
C THR A 2 -18.10 10.30 5.44
N GLY A 3 -16.82 10.61 5.17
CA GLY A 3 -16.43 11.69 4.24
C GLY A 3 -16.74 11.43 2.77
N CYS A 4 -16.96 10.16 2.36
CA CYS A 4 -17.34 9.81 1.00
C CYS A 4 -18.30 8.62 0.98
N GLY A 5 -18.89 8.33 -0.19
CA GLY A 5 -19.89 7.26 -0.36
C GLY A 5 -19.40 5.83 -0.09
N LEU A 6 -18.10 5.59 -0.03
CA LEU A 6 -17.54 4.25 0.26
C LEU A 6 -17.90 3.75 1.65
N CYS A 7 -18.21 4.64 2.60
CA CYS A 7 -18.61 4.25 3.95
C CYS A 7 -19.92 3.43 3.98
N GLN A 8 -20.76 3.54 2.96
CA GLN A 8 -22.05 2.84 2.89
C GLN A 8 -21.90 1.37 2.50
N GLY A 9 -20.86 1.00 1.75
CA GLY A 9 -20.64 -0.35 1.23
C GLY A 9 -19.65 -1.21 2.01
N ARG A 10 -18.99 -0.66 3.04
CA ARG A 10 -18.01 -1.39 3.87
C ARG A 10 -18.67 -2.04 5.08
N GLN A 11 -18.08 -3.11 5.58
CA GLN A 11 -18.41 -3.63 6.92
C GLN A 11 -17.67 -2.82 7.99
N GLN A 12 -16.40 -2.48 7.73
CA GLN A 12 -15.58 -1.69 8.64
C GLN A 12 -14.50 -0.86 7.90
N ALA A 13 -14.01 0.19 8.53
CA ALA A 13 -12.88 0.94 8.03
C ALA A 13 -11.57 0.22 8.39
N ILE A 14 -10.66 0.08 7.44
CA ILE A 14 -9.35 -0.52 7.64
C ILE A 14 -8.32 0.61 7.71
N LEU A 15 -7.93 1.00 8.92
CA LEU A 15 -6.97 2.09 9.09
C LEU A 15 -5.55 1.69 8.75
N GLY A 16 -5.13 0.53 9.22
CA GLY A 16 -3.77 0.02 9.12
C GLY A 16 -3.37 -0.66 10.40
N GLU A 17 -2.24 -1.38 10.37
CA GLU A 17 -1.72 -2.16 11.48
C GLU A 17 -0.20 -2.29 11.40
N GLY A 18 0.44 -2.69 12.49
CA GLY A 18 1.87 -2.95 12.58
C GLY A 18 2.59 -2.01 13.55
N ALA A 19 3.90 -2.00 13.50
CA ALA A 19 4.72 -1.23 14.43
C ALA A 19 4.57 0.29 14.19
N ALA A 20 4.26 1.04 15.23
CA ALA A 20 4.12 2.48 15.15
C ALA A 20 5.45 3.22 14.86
N THR A 21 6.57 2.55 15.01
CA THR A 21 7.93 3.05 14.73
C THR A 21 8.63 2.22 13.65
N ALA A 22 7.85 1.68 12.71
CA ALA A 22 8.37 0.83 11.65
C ALA A 22 9.27 1.62 10.68
N ASP A 23 10.40 1.04 10.31
CA ASP A 23 11.24 1.58 9.22
C ASP A 23 10.59 1.41 7.84
N TRP A 24 9.70 0.43 7.71
CA TRP A 24 8.97 0.12 6.47
C TRP A 24 7.49 0.43 6.61
N MET A 25 6.96 1.16 5.65
CA MET A 25 5.52 1.33 5.49
C MET A 25 5.08 0.76 4.13
N VAL A 26 4.12 -0.15 4.14
CA VAL A 26 3.49 -0.68 2.93
C VAL A 26 2.13 -0.03 2.76
N VAL A 27 1.91 0.56 1.59
CA VAL A 27 0.65 1.23 1.23
C VAL A 27 0.03 0.52 0.02
N GLY A 28 -1.07 -0.18 0.23
CA GLY A 28 -1.88 -0.77 -0.83
C GLY A 28 -2.89 0.21 -1.42
N ASP A 29 -3.63 -0.21 -2.43
CA ASP A 29 -4.65 0.61 -3.09
C ASP A 29 -5.86 0.85 -2.18
N ALA A 30 -6.65 -0.17 -1.96
CA ALA A 30 -7.84 -0.16 -1.11
C ALA A 30 -8.05 -1.53 -0.47
N PRO A 31 -8.73 -1.61 0.67
CA PRO A 31 -9.18 -2.87 1.22
C PRO A 31 -10.06 -3.62 0.21
N GLY A 32 -9.86 -4.92 0.10
CA GLY A 32 -10.72 -5.82 -0.64
C GLY A 32 -11.80 -6.44 0.25
N GLU A 33 -12.45 -7.47 -0.26
CA GLU A 33 -13.50 -8.17 0.49
C GLU A 33 -12.95 -8.93 1.70
N ASP A 34 -11.78 -9.54 1.56
CA ASP A 34 -11.14 -10.28 2.66
C ASP A 34 -10.73 -9.35 3.79
N GLU A 35 -10.15 -8.17 3.47
CA GLU A 35 -9.79 -7.14 4.45
C GLU A 35 -11.02 -6.57 5.15
N ASP A 36 -12.09 -6.28 4.39
CA ASP A 36 -13.32 -5.72 4.92
C ASP A 36 -14.01 -6.69 5.90
N LYS A 37 -13.97 -8.00 5.61
CA LYS A 37 -14.48 -9.07 6.50
C LYS A 37 -13.60 -9.28 7.72
N ALA A 38 -12.28 -9.36 7.52
CA ALA A 38 -11.32 -9.67 8.57
C ALA A 38 -11.01 -8.47 9.50
N GLY A 39 -11.18 -7.25 9.00
CA GLY A 39 -10.82 -6.03 9.75
C GLY A 39 -9.32 -5.74 9.79
N THR A 40 -8.53 -6.38 8.93
CA THR A 40 -7.07 -6.27 8.89
C THR A 40 -6.59 -5.81 7.52
N SER A 41 -5.40 -5.21 7.46
CA SER A 41 -4.77 -4.84 6.19
C SER A 41 -4.16 -6.07 5.53
N PHE A 42 -4.28 -6.20 4.20
CA PHE A 42 -3.71 -7.30 3.43
C PHE A 42 -4.09 -8.68 3.96
N ALA A 43 -5.35 -9.03 3.86
CA ALA A 43 -5.89 -10.34 4.20
C ALA A 43 -5.96 -11.27 2.97
N GLY A 44 -6.37 -12.53 3.20
CA GLY A 44 -6.57 -13.52 2.17
C GLY A 44 -5.30 -13.90 1.39
N PRO A 45 -5.44 -14.44 0.16
CA PRO A 45 -4.32 -14.89 -0.65
C PRO A 45 -3.34 -13.78 -1.02
N ALA A 46 -3.81 -12.56 -1.24
CA ALA A 46 -2.95 -11.40 -1.53
C ALA A 46 -2.11 -11.02 -0.31
N GLY A 47 -2.69 -11.07 0.89
CA GLY A 47 -1.98 -10.85 2.14
C GLY A 47 -0.92 -11.92 2.40
N GLN A 48 -1.23 -13.19 2.11
CA GLN A 48 -0.27 -14.29 2.23
C GLN A 48 0.91 -14.13 1.26
N LEU A 49 0.67 -13.65 0.05
CA LEU A 49 1.76 -13.34 -0.88
C LEU A 49 2.64 -12.20 -0.35
N LEU A 50 2.04 -11.13 0.19
CA LEU A 50 2.79 -10.05 0.82
C LEU A 50 3.66 -10.56 1.98
N ASP A 51 3.11 -11.41 2.83
CA ASP A 51 3.86 -12.00 3.95
C ASP A 51 5.07 -12.79 3.46
N ASN A 52 4.93 -13.54 2.37
CA ASN A 52 6.05 -14.26 1.75
C ASN A 52 7.08 -13.30 1.14
N MET A 53 6.65 -12.19 0.54
CA MET A 53 7.54 -11.15 0.00
C MET A 53 8.34 -10.51 1.13
N LEU A 54 7.71 -10.13 2.24
CA LEU A 54 8.37 -9.56 3.41
C LEU A 54 9.34 -10.56 4.05
N LYS A 55 8.92 -11.83 4.20
CA LYS A 55 9.76 -12.91 4.71
C LYS A 55 11.03 -13.12 3.87
N ALA A 56 10.93 -13.00 2.55
CA ALA A 56 12.08 -13.10 1.66
C ALA A 56 13.09 -11.96 1.85
N LEU A 57 12.65 -10.80 2.38
CA LEU A 57 13.49 -9.69 2.81
C LEU A 57 14.02 -9.84 4.25
N GLY A 58 13.62 -10.89 4.97
CA GLY A 58 13.93 -11.05 6.39
C GLY A 58 13.11 -10.14 7.31
N LEU A 59 11.99 -9.60 6.83
CA LEU A 59 11.13 -8.66 7.57
C LEU A 59 9.90 -9.40 8.13
N PRO A 60 9.76 -9.53 9.45
CA PRO A 60 8.51 -9.99 10.05
C PRO A 60 7.39 -8.97 9.81
N ARG A 61 6.17 -9.44 9.55
CA ARG A 61 4.99 -8.57 9.37
C ARG A 61 4.80 -7.60 10.56
N SER A 62 5.15 -8.03 11.77
CA SER A 62 5.05 -7.23 13.00
C SER A 62 6.01 -6.02 13.04
N GLU A 63 7.04 -6.00 12.22
CA GLU A 63 8.03 -4.90 12.14
C GLU A 63 7.72 -3.91 11.01
N VAL A 64 6.64 -4.14 10.27
CA VAL A 64 6.21 -3.31 9.14
C VAL A 64 4.89 -2.63 9.49
N TYR A 65 4.69 -1.39 9.06
CA TYR A 65 3.38 -0.75 9.13
C TYR A 65 2.63 -0.96 7.81
N LEU A 66 1.47 -1.60 7.88
CA LEU A 66 0.64 -1.97 6.74
C LEU A 66 -0.61 -1.09 6.69
N THR A 67 -0.85 -0.45 5.57
CA THR A 67 -2.05 0.37 5.36
C THR A 67 -2.45 0.42 3.88
N HIS A 68 -3.51 1.16 3.57
CA HIS A 68 -3.99 1.39 2.23
C HIS A 68 -4.21 2.88 1.98
N ALA A 69 -4.17 3.29 0.72
CA ALA A 69 -4.50 4.66 0.30
C ALA A 69 -5.94 5.01 0.68
N LEU A 70 -6.86 4.08 0.47
CA LEU A 70 -8.25 4.16 0.93
C LEU A 70 -8.45 3.33 2.19
N LYS A 71 -9.35 3.78 3.07
CA LYS A 71 -9.68 3.05 4.32
C LYS A 71 -10.96 2.23 4.20
N CYS A 72 -11.59 2.25 3.05
CA CYS A 72 -12.84 1.57 2.77
C CYS A 72 -12.72 0.76 1.49
N ARG A 73 -13.38 -0.40 1.47
CA ARG A 73 -13.52 -1.23 0.27
C ARG A 73 -14.23 -0.46 -0.85
N THR A 74 -13.73 -0.59 -2.07
CA THR A 74 -14.43 -0.11 -3.27
C THR A 74 -15.46 -1.14 -3.74
N PRO A 75 -16.60 -0.71 -4.31
CA PRO A 75 -17.58 -1.65 -4.85
C PRO A 75 -17.03 -2.53 -5.97
N SER A 76 -17.25 -3.84 -5.89
CA SER A 76 -17.09 -4.85 -6.95
C SER A 76 -15.90 -4.65 -7.92
N GLY A 77 -14.69 -4.53 -7.40
CA GLY A 77 -13.46 -4.43 -8.21
C GLY A 77 -13.31 -3.12 -9.00
N ARG A 78 -14.15 -2.12 -8.74
CA ARG A 78 -14.02 -0.78 -9.31
C ARG A 78 -12.78 -0.09 -8.75
N SER A 79 -12.04 0.58 -9.62
CA SER A 79 -10.96 1.47 -9.17
C SER A 79 -11.52 2.65 -8.38
N ALA A 80 -10.73 3.14 -7.43
CA ALA A 80 -11.07 4.35 -6.68
C ALA A 80 -11.08 5.57 -7.59
N SER A 81 -12.01 6.48 -7.35
CA SER A 81 -12.03 7.79 -8.00
C SER A 81 -11.01 8.74 -7.32
N ALA A 82 -10.56 9.75 -8.05
CA ALA A 82 -9.68 10.78 -7.49
C ALA A 82 -10.30 11.50 -6.27
N VAL A 83 -11.60 11.69 -6.28
CA VAL A 83 -12.35 12.29 -5.16
C VAL A 83 -12.29 11.40 -3.92
N GLU A 84 -12.49 10.09 -4.07
CA GLU A 84 -12.39 9.14 -2.95
C GLU A 84 -10.97 9.08 -2.39
N VAL A 85 -9.95 9.11 -3.25
CA VAL A 85 -8.55 9.18 -2.83
C VAL A 85 -8.28 10.46 -2.05
N SER A 86 -8.77 11.60 -2.52
CA SER A 86 -8.57 12.89 -1.84
C SER A 86 -9.19 12.94 -0.46
N HIS A 87 -10.37 12.33 -0.26
CA HIS A 87 -11.01 12.23 1.06
C HIS A 87 -10.19 11.39 2.05
N CYS A 88 -9.44 10.41 1.59
CA CYS A 88 -8.58 9.57 2.43
C CYS A 88 -7.15 10.11 2.59
N ALA A 89 -6.73 11.09 1.79
CA ALA A 89 -5.35 11.57 1.74
C ALA A 89 -4.84 12.10 3.09
N SER A 90 -5.70 12.78 3.86
CA SER A 90 -5.34 13.32 5.18
C SER A 90 -5.00 12.22 6.20
N TYR A 91 -5.69 11.08 6.15
CA TYR A 91 -5.39 9.94 7.01
C TYR A 91 -4.03 9.33 6.68
N LEU A 92 -3.76 9.08 5.39
CA LEU A 92 -2.47 8.53 4.95
C LEU A 92 -1.33 9.50 5.29
N SER A 93 -1.49 10.79 5.01
CA SER A 93 -0.51 11.82 5.33
C SER A 93 -0.20 11.84 6.83
N ARG A 94 -1.21 11.73 7.68
CA ARG A 94 -1.04 11.69 9.14
C ARG A 94 -0.35 10.42 9.60
N GLN A 95 -0.66 9.27 8.99
CA GLN A 95 0.01 8.00 9.29
C GLN A 95 1.49 8.06 8.97
N VAL A 96 1.88 8.59 7.81
CA VAL A 96 3.30 8.77 7.46
C VAL A 96 4.00 9.70 8.44
N ALA A 97 3.37 10.81 8.82
CA ALA A 97 3.93 11.76 9.79
C ALA A 97 4.11 11.18 11.20
N LEU A 98 3.26 10.23 11.60
CA LEU A 98 3.32 9.59 12.91
C LEU A 98 4.32 8.42 12.96
N VAL A 99 4.31 7.58 11.93
CA VAL A 99 5.20 6.39 11.85
C VAL A 99 6.62 6.80 11.50
N GLN A 100 6.80 7.82 10.68
CA GLN A 100 8.11 8.32 10.21
C GLN A 100 8.99 7.19 9.62
N PRO A 101 8.47 6.42 8.65
CA PRO A 101 9.22 5.30 8.09
C PRO A 101 10.44 5.81 7.30
N LYS A 102 11.44 4.95 7.12
CA LYS A 102 12.60 5.22 6.25
C LYS A 102 12.27 4.99 4.78
N VAL A 103 11.30 4.13 4.49
CA VAL A 103 10.84 3.85 3.12
C VAL A 103 9.34 3.57 3.09
N ILE A 104 8.68 4.03 2.05
CA ILE A 104 7.29 3.67 1.72
C ILE A 104 7.31 2.78 0.48
N LEU A 105 6.69 1.61 0.57
CA LEU A 105 6.44 0.72 -0.56
C LEU A 105 5.00 0.93 -1.04
N ALA A 106 4.82 1.62 -2.15
CA ALA A 106 3.52 1.90 -2.75
C ALA A 106 3.11 0.76 -3.69
N MET A 107 2.15 -0.05 -3.28
CA MET A 107 1.71 -1.23 -4.00
C MET A 107 0.44 -0.95 -4.80
N GLY A 108 0.59 -0.42 -6.02
CA GLY A 108 -0.51 -0.21 -6.95
C GLY A 108 -0.71 1.25 -7.37
N ARG A 109 -1.66 1.43 -8.31
CA ARG A 109 -1.92 2.73 -8.93
C ARG A 109 -2.59 3.72 -7.99
N THR A 110 -3.53 3.27 -7.18
CA THR A 110 -4.23 4.14 -6.22
C THR A 110 -3.29 4.58 -5.10
N ALA A 111 -2.42 3.68 -4.64
CA ALA A 111 -1.36 4.01 -3.68
C ALA A 111 -0.40 5.06 -4.25
N ALA A 112 0.05 4.86 -5.49
CA ALA A 112 0.91 5.83 -6.18
C ALA A 112 0.20 7.18 -6.38
N LEU A 113 -1.07 7.18 -6.80
CA LEU A 113 -1.86 8.40 -6.94
C LEU A 113 -1.99 9.15 -5.61
N ALA A 114 -2.27 8.45 -4.52
CA ALA A 114 -2.45 9.05 -3.20
C ALA A 114 -1.16 9.71 -2.66
N LEU A 115 -0.01 9.09 -2.91
CA LEU A 115 1.29 9.56 -2.42
C LEU A 115 1.93 10.57 -3.37
N LEU A 116 1.87 10.34 -4.68
CA LEU A 116 2.66 11.08 -5.66
C LEU A 116 1.83 12.08 -6.48
N GLN A 117 0.50 12.00 -6.36
CA GLN A 117 -0.45 12.79 -7.18
C GLN A 117 -0.20 12.62 -8.70
N SER A 118 0.34 11.47 -9.10
CA SER A 118 0.67 11.13 -10.47
C SER A 118 -0.32 10.14 -11.06
N THR A 119 -0.72 10.36 -12.30
CA THR A 119 -1.56 9.45 -13.10
C THR A 119 -0.74 8.64 -14.12
N GLU A 120 0.58 8.74 -14.09
CA GLU A 120 1.45 8.00 -14.98
C GLU A 120 1.28 6.48 -14.84
N PRO A 121 1.56 5.71 -15.90
CA PRO A 121 1.51 4.26 -15.84
C PRO A 121 2.43 3.72 -14.74
N LEU A 122 1.98 2.67 -14.05
CA LEU A 122 2.71 2.06 -12.94
C LEU A 122 4.12 1.62 -13.35
N GLY A 123 4.28 1.09 -14.57
CA GLY A 123 5.58 0.68 -15.11
C GLY A 123 6.60 1.83 -15.20
N LYS A 124 6.12 3.07 -15.45
CA LYS A 124 6.98 4.25 -15.46
C LYS A 124 7.33 4.69 -14.03
N LEU A 125 6.35 4.71 -13.14
CA LEU A 125 6.54 5.12 -11.75
C LEU A 125 7.49 4.18 -11.00
N ARG A 126 7.55 2.90 -11.38
CA ARG A 126 8.47 1.91 -10.80
C ARG A 126 9.94 2.14 -11.13
N SER A 127 10.24 2.86 -12.22
CA SER A 127 11.62 3.03 -12.69
C SER A 127 12.46 3.99 -11.86
N GLU A 128 11.84 4.75 -10.98
CA GLU A 128 12.49 5.80 -10.19
C GLU A 128 12.01 5.80 -8.74
N VAL A 129 12.93 6.07 -7.81
CA VAL A 129 12.56 6.33 -6.42
C VAL A 129 11.94 7.72 -6.34
N GLN A 130 10.73 7.78 -5.82
CA GLN A 130 9.97 9.00 -5.60
C GLN A 130 10.12 9.48 -4.15
N SER A 131 9.40 10.54 -3.77
CA SER A 131 9.41 11.05 -2.40
C SER A 131 8.03 11.52 -1.96
N PHE A 132 7.68 11.26 -0.71
CA PHE A 132 6.48 11.79 -0.06
C PHE A 132 6.83 12.26 1.36
N GLN A 133 6.61 13.55 1.65
CA GLN A 133 6.97 14.17 2.95
C GLN A 133 8.44 13.93 3.37
N GLY A 134 9.36 13.90 2.39
CA GLY A 134 10.78 13.63 2.65
C GLY A 134 11.12 12.15 2.80
N VAL A 135 10.15 11.24 2.76
CA VAL A 135 10.36 9.79 2.82
C VAL A 135 10.47 9.23 1.41
N PRO A 136 11.49 8.40 1.09
CA PRO A 136 11.59 7.71 -0.18
C PRO A 136 10.37 6.79 -0.43
N VAL A 137 9.83 6.83 -1.66
CA VAL A 137 8.72 6.00 -2.11
C VAL A 137 9.18 5.13 -3.27
N VAL A 138 9.06 3.82 -3.09
CA VAL A 138 9.27 2.83 -4.14
C VAL A 138 7.91 2.30 -4.58
N VAL A 139 7.61 2.44 -5.87
CA VAL A 139 6.34 1.96 -6.44
C VAL A 139 6.53 0.53 -6.95
N THR A 140 5.56 -0.35 -6.71
CA THR A 140 5.57 -1.72 -7.20
C THR A 140 4.15 -2.23 -7.50
N TYR A 141 4.05 -3.45 -8.00
CA TYR A 141 2.78 -4.10 -8.28
C TYR A 141 2.09 -4.59 -7.01
N PRO A 142 0.75 -4.49 -6.92
CA PRO A 142 0.01 -5.02 -5.77
C PRO A 142 0.04 -6.56 -5.76
N PRO A 143 0.03 -7.19 -4.57
CA PRO A 143 0.04 -8.65 -4.46
C PRO A 143 -1.11 -9.33 -5.21
N ALA A 144 -2.31 -8.75 -5.18
CA ALA A 144 -3.47 -9.28 -5.91
C ALA A 144 -3.24 -9.34 -7.44
N TYR A 145 -2.51 -8.38 -8.00
CA TYR A 145 -2.10 -8.43 -9.41
C TYR A 145 -1.10 -9.54 -9.67
N LEU A 146 -0.09 -9.70 -8.79
CA LEU A 146 0.97 -10.69 -8.94
C LEU A 146 0.47 -12.14 -8.83
N LEU A 147 -0.64 -12.38 -8.15
CA LEU A 147 -1.30 -13.70 -8.12
C LEU A 147 -1.76 -14.13 -9.52
N ARG A 148 -2.18 -13.18 -10.35
CA ARG A 148 -2.66 -13.41 -11.72
C ARG A 148 -1.58 -13.24 -12.78
N ASN A 149 -0.54 -12.47 -12.48
CA ASN A 149 0.53 -12.09 -13.42
C ASN A 149 1.89 -12.48 -12.82
N GLN A 150 2.16 -13.78 -12.77
CA GLN A 150 3.33 -14.33 -12.08
C GLN A 150 4.67 -13.92 -12.69
N ALA A 151 4.70 -13.63 -13.99
CA ALA A 151 5.89 -13.15 -14.68
C ALA A 151 6.41 -11.81 -14.13
N ASP A 152 5.51 -10.99 -13.55
CA ASP A 152 5.88 -9.70 -12.98
C ASP A 152 6.41 -9.79 -11.53
N LYS A 153 6.42 -10.98 -10.93
CA LYS A 153 7.01 -11.18 -9.58
C LYS A 153 8.49 -10.83 -9.54
N ALA A 154 9.24 -11.14 -10.58
CA ALA A 154 10.67 -10.79 -10.67
C ALA A 154 10.86 -9.26 -10.67
N LYS A 155 9.98 -8.51 -11.34
CA LYS A 155 10.01 -7.04 -11.33
C LYS A 155 9.67 -6.49 -9.95
N ALA A 156 8.63 -7.03 -9.30
CA ALA A 156 8.28 -6.65 -7.94
C ALA A 156 9.42 -6.95 -6.95
N TRP A 157 10.10 -8.09 -7.11
CA TRP A 157 11.27 -8.41 -6.29
C TRP A 157 12.40 -7.40 -6.47
N ALA A 158 12.69 -6.97 -7.69
CA ALA A 158 13.69 -5.92 -7.94
C ALA A 158 13.32 -4.61 -7.22
N ASP A 159 12.04 -4.22 -7.23
CA ASP A 159 11.56 -3.04 -6.52
C ASP A 159 11.76 -3.17 -4.99
N LEU A 160 11.48 -4.36 -4.44
CA LEU A 160 11.69 -4.63 -3.03
C LEU A 160 13.18 -4.54 -2.64
N CYS A 161 14.07 -5.03 -3.49
CA CYS A 161 15.51 -4.90 -3.29
C CYS A 161 15.96 -3.44 -3.29
N VAL A 162 15.41 -2.61 -4.17
CA VAL A 162 15.65 -1.15 -4.15
C VAL A 162 15.19 -0.55 -2.82
N ALA A 163 13.97 -0.86 -2.38
CA ALA A 163 13.46 -0.38 -1.10
C ALA A 163 14.35 -0.81 0.09
N ALA A 164 14.84 -2.06 0.07
CA ALA A 164 15.73 -2.57 1.12
C ALA A 164 17.07 -1.81 1.18
N SER A 165 17.64 -1.44 0.03
CA SER A 165 18.88 -0.65 -0.01
C SER A 165 18.72 0.74 0.60
N LEU A 166 17.53 1.35 0.51
CA LEU A 166 17.24 2.67 1.08
C LEU A 166 17.13 2.67 2.62
N VAL A 167 16.75 1.54 3.21
CA VAL A 167 16.65 1.42 4.68
C VAL A 167 18.00 1.16 5.32
N GLN A 168 18.90 0.51 4.58
CA GLN A 168 20.24 0.16 5.08
C GLN A 168 21.26 1.32 4.95
N ALA A 169 20.92 2.33 4.14
CA ALA A 169 21.75 3.52 3.95
C ALA A 169 21.57 4.53 5.09
#